data_243b84b95a30623903e0610d56dce0da
#
_entry.id   243b84b95a30623903e0610d56dce0da
#
_cell.length_a   1.000
_cell.length_b   1.000
_cell.length_c   1.000
_cell.angle_alpha   90.00
_cell.angle_beta   90.00
_cell.angle_gamma   90.00
#
_symmetry.space_group_name_H-M   'P 1'
#
loop_
_entity.id
_entity.type
_entity.pdbx_description
1 polymer ?
#
loop_
_entity_poly.entity_id
_entity_poly.type
_entity_poly.pdbx_seq_one_letter_code
_entity_poly.pdbx_strand_id
1 'polypeptide(L)' 'MADDAPSLRIRTDELRTVREAMRDFGSLLTELEGGEVEKLVLTQRNRVRAVVVSVERWSQLERALDGNGAEGQDTRQR' A
#
# COMPACT_ATOMS: atom_id res chain seq x y z
N MET A 1 -13.37 -16.09 9.28
CA MET A 1 -13.28 -15.61 9.25
C MET A 1 -12.71 -14.93 9.06
N ALA A 2 -12.78 -15.10 8.78
CA ALA A 2 -12.38 -14.15 8.32
C ALA A 2 -11.93 -13.31 9.16
N ASP A 3 -12.14 -13.41 9.92
CA ASP A 3 -11.80 -12.59 10.76
C ASP A 3 -10.43 -12.56 10.99
N ASP A 4 -9.71 -13.43 10.63
CA ASP A 4 -8.38 -13.32 10.77
C ASP A 4 -7.79 -12.46 9.80
N ALA A 5 -8.41 -12.13 8.75
CA ALA A 5 -7.82 -11.30 7.72
C ALA A 5 -7.71 -9.89 8.21
N PRO A 6 -6.68 -9.19 7.84
CA PRO A 6 -6.56 -7.80 8.21
C PRO A 6 -7.70 -7.00 7.63
N SER A 7 -8.11 -6.02 8.35
CA SER A 7 -9.13 -5.12 7.88
C SER A 7 -8.54 -4.10 6.97
N LEU A 8 -9.06 -3.99 5.79
CA LEU A 8 -8.62 -2.99 4.84
C LEU A 8 -9.77 -2.08 4.49
N ARG A 9 -9.51 -0.80 4.51
CA ARG A 9 -10.47 0.14 3.98
C ARG A 9 -10.12 0.37 2.54
N ILE A 10 -10.95 -0.10 1.64
CA ILE A 10 -10.66 -0.05 0.22
C ILE A 10 -11.66 0.85 -0.45
N ARG A 11 -11.16 1.83 -1.16
CA ARG A 11 -12.02 2.67 -1.98
C ARG A 11 -12.02 2.11 -3.39
N THR A 12 -13.11 2.33 -4.08
CA THR A 12 -13.23 1.81 -5.43
C THR A 12 -12.11 2.30 -6.33
N ASP A 13 -11.70 3.54 -6.15
CA ASP A 13 -10.68 4.10 -7.01
C ASP A 13 -9.29 3.58 -6.68
N GLU A 14 -9.17 2.79 -5.63
CA GLU A 14 -7.87 2.20 -5.28
C GLU A 14 -7.72 0.79 -5.84
N LEU A 15 -8.79 0.21 -6.33
CA LEU A 15 -8.74 -1.18 -6.78
C LEU A 15 -8.20 -1.28 -8.21
N ARG A 16 -7.30 -2.20 -8.40
CA ARG A 16 -6.80 -2.51 -9.74
C ARG A 16 -6.53 -3.99 -9.81
N THR A 17 -6.79 -4.58 -10.95
CA THR A 17 -6.30 -5.95 -11.13
C THR A 17 -4.80 -5.89 -11.37
N VAL A 18 -4.13 -6.98 -11.11
CA VAL A 18 -2.71 -7.06 -11.37
C VAL A 18 -2.44 -6.76 -12.83
N ARG A 19 -3.28 -7.26 -13.73
CA ARG A 19 -3.09 -7.01 -15.14
C ARG A 19 -3.19 -5.52 -15.46
N GLU A 20 -4.18 -4.83 -14.90
CA GLU A 20 -4.33 -3.40 -15.13
C GLU A 20 -3.13 -2.64 -14.59
N ALA A 21 -2.68 -3.03 -13.42
CA ALA A 21 -1.57 -2.34 -12.81
C ALA A 21 -0.30 -2.51 -13.64
N MET A 22 -0.06 -3.71 -14.13
CA MET A 22 1.14 -3.93 -14.91
C MET A 22 1.14 -3.12 -16.20
N ARG A 23 -0.05 -2.88 -16.73
CA ARG A 23 -0.13 -2.16 -17.99
C ARG A 23 0.33 -0.72 -17.86
N ASP A 24 0.13 -0.11 -16.72
CA ASP A 24 0.39 1.32 -16.61
C ASP A 24 0.92 1.64 -15.23
N PHE A 25 1.86 0.86 -14.78
CA PHE A 25 2.32 0.97 -13.39
C PHE A 25 3.00 2.30 -13.12
N GLY A 26 3.71 2.83 -14.10
CA GLY A 26 4.35 4.12 -13.91
C GLY A 26 3.36 5.23 -13.59
N SER A 27 2.24 5.27 -14.29
CA SER A 27 1.21 6.25 -13.98
C SER A 27 0.63 6.04 -12.61
N LEU A 28 0.44 4.78 -12.24
CA LEU A 28 -0.12 4.50 -10.92
C LEU A 28 0.81 4.94 -9.81
N LEU A 29 2.11 4.77 -10.02
CA LEU A 29 3.06 5.24 -9.02
C LEU A 29 3.01 6.75 -8.91
N THR A 30 2.86 7.44 -10.02
CA THR A 30 2.74 8.89 -10.00
C THR A 30 1.50 9.33 -9.21
N GLU A 31 0.40 8.61 -9.38
CA GLU A 31 -0.80 8.94 -8.62
C GLU A 31 -0.60 8.73 -7.14
N LEU A 32 0.10 7.66 -6.77
CA LEU A 32 0.39 7.41 -5.38
C LEU A 32 1.27 8.50 -4.79
N GLU A 33 2.29 8.88 -5.53
CA GLU A 33 3.21 9.89 -5.06
C GLU A 33 2.54 11.25 -4.96
N GLY A 34 1.61 11.50 -5.85
CA GLY A 34 0.89 12.76 -5.83
C GLY A 34 -0.24 12.82 -4.82
N GLY A 35 -0.53 11.72 -4.19
CA GLY A 35 -1.58 11.72 -3.17
C GLY A 35 -2.98 11.57 -3.72
N GLU A 36 -3.12 11.31 -5.00
CA GLU A 36 -4.45 11.16 -5.57
C GLU A 36 -5.14 9.92 -5.03
N VAL A 37 -4.40 8.87 -4.79
CA VAL A 37 -4.92 7.72 -4.07
C VAL A 37 -3.96 7.42 -2.95
N GLU A 38 -4.48 6.89 -1.86
CA GLU A 38 -3.63 6.58 -0.72
C GLU A 38 -2.91 5.27 -0.90
N LYS A 39 -3.49 4.37 -1.61
CA LYS A 39 -2.87 3.07 -1.84
C LYS A 39 -3.49 2.45 -3.06
N LEU A 40 -2.82 1.48 -3.61
CA LEU A 40 -3.39 0.68 -4.69
C LEU A 40 -3.59 -0.71 -4.14
N VAL A 41 -4.78 -1.24 -4.31
CA VAL A 41 -5.09 -2.58 -3.84
C VAL A 41 -5.13 -3.47 -5.07
N LEU A 42 -4.17 -4.37 -5.17
CA LEU A 42 -4.02 -5.21 -6.34
C LEU A 42 -4.74 -6.52 -6.15
N THR A 43 -5.59 -6.85 -7.08
CA THR A 43 -6.36 -8.08 -7.00
C THR A 43 -6.04 -8.98 -8.18
N GLN A 44 -6.22 -10.26 -7.95
CA GLN A 44 -6.05 -11.25 -8.99
C GLN A 44 -6.92 -12.42 -8.59
N ARG A 45 -7.72 -12.89 -9.52
CA ARG A 45 -8.61 -14.02 -9.27
C ARG A 45 -9.53 -13.76 -8.08
N ASN A 46 -10.03 -12.54 -8.02
CA ASN A 46 -10.97 -12.12 -6.98
C ASN A 46 -10.36 -12.13 -5.59
N ARG A 47 -9.06 -12.01 -5.47
CA ARG A 47 -8.40 -11.96 -4.18
C ARG A 47 -7.49 -10.76 -4.14
N VAL A 48 -7.41 -10.13 -2.99
CA VAL A 48 -6.44 -9.09 -2.78
C VAL A 48 -5.08 -9.74 -2.64
N ARG A 49 -4.16 -9.37 -3.52
CA ARG A 49 -2.85 -9.98 -3.52
C ARG A 49 -1.81 -9.08 -2.90
N ALA A 50 -1.96 -7.79 -3.00
CA ALA A 50 -0.94 -6.88 -2.49
C ALA A 50 -1.52 -5.49 -2.37
N VAL A 51 -0.86 -4.69 -1.58
CA VAL A 51 -1.18 -3.28 -1.45
C VAL A 51 0.10 -2.52 -1.74
N VAL A 52 0.00 -1.49 -2.58
CA VAL A 52 1.15 -0.68 -2.95
C VAL A 52 0.93 0.71 -2.40
N VAL A 53 1.91 1.23 -1.70
CA VAL A 53 1.85 2.58 -1.18
C VAL A 53 3.15 3.30 -1.52
N SER A 54 3.10 4.62 -1.48
CA SER A 54 4.32 5.37 -1.72
C SER A 54 5.27 5.20 -0.54
N VAL A 55 6.52 5.50 -0.77
CA VAL A 55 7.52 5.42 0.29
C VAL A 55 7.17 6.36 1.41
N GLU A 56 6.67 7.55 1.08
CA GLU A 56 6.27 8.50 2.10
C GLU A 56 5.17 7.93 2.97
N ARG A 57 4.18 7.33 2.33
CA ARG A 57 3.07 6.76 3.08
C ARG A 57 3.55 5.60 3.94
N TRP A 58 4.41 4.78 3.40
CA TRP A 58 4.95 3.66 4.15
C TRP A 58 5.70 4.12 5.38
N SER A 59 6.48 5.18 5.24
CA SER A 59 7.19 5.74 6.38
C SER A 59 6.23 6.20 7.47
N GLN A 60 5.14 6.83 7.07
CA GLN A 60 4.15 7.27 8.03
C GLN A 60 3.52 6.10 8.75
N LEU A 61 3.22 5.05 8.00
CA LEU A 61 2.61 3.87 8.60
C LEU A 61 3.56 3.20 9.57
N GLU A 62 4.81 3.11 9.20
CA GLU A 62 5.79 2.51 10.10
C GLU A 62 5.93 3.31 11.37
N ARG A 63 5.94 4.62 11.26
CA ARG A 63 6.03 5.44 12.44
C ARG A 63 4.82 5.24 13.34
N ALA A 64 3.65 5.15 12.75
CA ALA A 64 2.44 4.95 13.53
C ALA A 64 2.44 3.59 14.21
N LEU A 65 2.93 2.58 13.52
CA LEU A 65 2.98 1.27 14.10
C LEU A 65 4.00 1.15 15.21
N ASP A 66 5.16 1.78 15.00
CA ASP A 66 6.16 1.71 15.94
C ASP A 66 5.84 2.49 17.12
N GLY A 67 5.17 3.53 16.95
CA GLY A 67 4.82 4.29 18.04
C GLY A 67 5.94 4.77 18.77
N ASN A 68 6.71 3.97 19.23
CA ASN A 68 7.69 4.42 19.98
C ASN A 68 8.85 3.69 19.73
N GLY A 69 8.81 2.69 19.15
CA GLY A 69 9.90 2.01 18.99
C GLY A 69 10.73 2.44 18.01
N ALA A 70 10.66 3.38 17.63
CA ALA A 70 11.25 3.76 16.61
C ALA A 70 12.59 3.54 16.53
N GLU A 71 13.21 3.42 17.30
CA GLU A 71 14.41 3.38 17.16
C GLU A 71 14.87 2.43 16.37
N GLY A 72 14.63 1.71 16.32
CA GLY A 72 15.21 0.86 15.69
C GLY A 72 15.43 1.04 14.40
N GLN A 73 15.21 1.21 13.90
CA GLN A 73 15.35 1.25 12.81
C GLN A 73 16.06 1.75 12.14
N ASP A 74 16.26 1.94 12.06
CA ASP A 74 16.85 2.46 11.41
C ASP A 74 17.76 1.95 10.91
N THR A 75 17.91 1.63 11.02
CA THR A 75 18.85 1.21 10.72
C THR A 75 18.94 0.63 9.54
N ARG A 76 18.57 0.29 8.98
CA ARG A 76 18.61 -0.19 7.88
C ARG A 76 18.81 0.50 6.87
N GLN A 77 19.05 0.94 6.67
CA GLN A 77 19.25 1.57 5.83
C GLN A 77 19.98 1.64 5.18
N ARG A 78 20.31 1.33 4.99
CA ARG A 78 20.89 1.40 4.38
C ARG A 78 21.14 1.38 3.83
#